data_03b2340e4693eb37ec03f2ef35004ce1
#
_entry.id   03b2340e4693eb37ec03f2ef35004ce1
#
_cell.length_a   1.000
_cell.length_b   1.000
_cell.length_c   1.000
_cell.angle_alpha   90.00
_cell.angle_beta   90.00
_cell.angle_gamma   90.00
#
_symmetry.space_group_name_H-M   'P 1'
#
loop_
_entity.id
_entity.type
_entity.pdbx_description
1 polymer ?
#
loop_
_entity_poly.entity_id
_entity_poly.type
_entity_poly.pdbx_seq_one_letter_code
_entity_poly.pdbx_strand_id
1 'polypeptide(L)'
;MSRSRLFGSLCALIFLVNFARVVFAPLVGEFIGEFSIGEGTAGLIVTLAWLGSAAPRLPAGWALTRFSRQFVILVSGVMLTVGALGVALAPGVPTLMVATFAIGLASGVYFVAANPFIAELFPTRVGRVMGIHGMASQLAAVAAAPVVTVALWYDWRLAFYGLAVAAAASTAVFVALARRTEVPDAGESDTDFFAGALSEWKLILAGVVLTGLTSFVWQGLFNFYELYMIDKGIAEATARNLLTVIFAAGVPAFLVSGDLADRLPHVPYLLGIVSSFLVGVVLVVVASGLVAVVAASVVVGFTIHMLFPAGDTYLLASLPDESRASAYAVFSAGMMTTQAAGSWVVGEAIEAGAGYDAVFLSLAGGLALVVAAYAVLEYAGRVPGGAAAAGPAQ
;
A
#
# COMPACT_ATOMS: atom_id res chain seq x y z
N MET A 1 -4.79 30.62 8.53
CA MET A 1 -5.99 29.75 8.47
C MET A 1 -6.11 28.96 7.17
N SER A 2 -5.56 29.43 6.04
CA SER A 2 -5.67 28.75 4.74
C SER A 2 -4.89 27.43 4.68
N ARG A 3 -3.64 27.35 5.16
CA ARG A 3 -2.78 26.14 5.09
C ARG A 3 -3.38 24.93 5.82
N SER A 4 -4.00 25.12 6.99
CA SER A 4 -4.65 24.01 7.72
C SER A 4 -5.89 23.48 7.01
N ARG A 5 -6.67 24.32 6.33
CA ARG A 5 -7.82 23.89 5.52
C ARG A 5 -7.36 23.15 4.26
N LEU A 6 -6.30 23.65 3.61
CA LEU A 6 -5.68 22.99 2.47
C LEU A 6 -5.15 21.61 2.87
N PHE A 7 -4.50 21.49 4.02
CA PHE A 7 -4.06 20.20 4.57
C PHE A 7 -5.24 19.27 4.85
N GLY A 8 -6.35 19.78 5.40
CA GLY A 8 -7.56 18.97 5.58
C GLY A 8 -8.10 18.39 4.27
N SER A 9 -8.05 19.14 3.17
CA SER A 9 -8.45 18.64 1.84
C SER A 9 -7.48 17.56 1.31
N LEU A 10 -6.19 17.67 1.61
CA LEU A 10 -5.21 16.61 1.30
C LEU A 10 -5.46 15.34 2.13
N CYS A 11 -5.85 15.48 3.41
CA CYS A 11 -6.26 14.34 4.22
C CYS A 11 -7.53 13.67 3.68
N ALA A 12 -8.49 14.42 3.17
CA ALA A 12 -9.66 13.86 2.50
C ALA A 12 -9.27 13.13 1.20
N LEU A 13 -8.39 13.72 0.39
CA LEU A 13 -7.92 13.08 -0.84
C LEU A 13 -7.14 11.80 -0.58
N ILE A 14 -6.21 11.75 0.40
CA ILE A 14 -5.49 10.51 0.70
C ILE A 14 -6.43 9.42 1.23
N PHE A 15 -7.44 9.78 2.01
CA PHE A 15 -8.47 8.85 2.42
C PHE A 15 -9.14 8.21 1.19
N LEU A 16 -9.63 9.02 0.24
CA LEU A 16 -10.30 8.53 -0.96
C LEU A 16 -9.37 7.74 -1.87
N VAL A 17 -8.14 8.20 -2.05
CA VAL A 17 -7.10 7.51 -2.84
C VAL A 17 -6.79 6.13 -2.27
N ASN A 18 -6.66 6.00 -0.95
CA ASN A 18 -6.39 4.71 -0.33
C ASN A 18 -7.63 3.82 -0.28
N PHE A 19 -8.80 4.39 0.01
CA PHE A 19 -10.08 3.69 -0.06
C PHE A 19 -10.26 3.05 -1.44
N ALA A 20 -10.02 3.80 -2.51
CA ALA A 20 -10.14 3.36 -3.89
C ALA A 20 -9.27 2.15 -4.25
N ARG A 21 -8.15 1.93 -3.56
CA ARG A 21 -7.30 0.74 -3.77
C ARG A 21 -7.74 -0.45 -2.91
N VAL A 22 -8.14 -0.16 -1.68
CA VAL A 22 -8.44 -1.21 -0.70
C VAL A 22 -9.85 -1.77 -0.89
N VAL A 23 -10.78 -0.99 -1.45
CA VAL A 23 -12.19 -1.36 -1.67
C VAL A 23 -12.39 -2.58 -2.57
N PHE A 24 -11.40 -2.92 -3.38
CA PHE A 24 -11.47 -4.08 -4.27
C PHE A 24 -11.40 -5.42 -3.52
N ALA A 25 -10.65 -5.50 -2.42
CA ALA A 25 -10.49 -6.74 -1.67
C ALA A 25 -11.82 -7.34 -1.17
N PRO A 26 -12.72 -6.58 -0.51
CA PRO A 26 -14.01 -7.09 -0.10
C PRO A 26 -15.04 -7.22 -1.25
N LEU A 27 -14.63 -7.06 -2.50
CA LEU A 27 -15.45 -7.21 -3.71
C LEU A 27 -14.99 -8.34 -4.63
N VAL A 28 -13.91 -9.05 -4.28
CA VAL A 28 -13.36 -10.13 -5.12
C VAL A 28 -14.43 -11.19 -5.39
N GLY A 29 -15.16 -11.63 -4.35
CA GLY A 29 -16.24 -12.60 -4.48
C GLY A 29 -17.38 -12.12 -5.38
N GLU A 30 -17.78 -10.84 -5.26
CA GLU A 30 -18.81 -10.23 -6.10
C GLU A 30 -18.39 -10.19 -7.57
N PHE A 31 -17.13 -9.86 -7.86
CA PHE A 31 -16.65 -9.84 -9.24
C PHE A 31 -16.62 -11.23 -9.86
N ILE A 32 -16.25 -12.27 -9.09
CA ILE A 32 -16.30 -13.66 -9.54
C ILE A 32 -17.72 -14.03 -9.90
N GLY A 33 -18.68 -13.74 -9.02
CA GLY A 33 -20.09 -14.08 -9.24
C GLY A 33 -20.74 -13.31 -10.39
N GLU A 34 -20.60 -11.97 -10.41
CA GLU A 34 -21.27 -11.11 -11.38
C GLU A 34 -20.73 -11.27 -12.80
N PHE A 35 -19.41 -11.32 -12.94
CA PHE A 35 -18.78 -11.41 -14.26
C PHE A 35 -18.49 -12.86 -14.68
N SER A 36 -18.84 -13.87 -13.85
CA SER A 36 -18.59 -15.28 -14.12
C SER A 36 -17.14 -15.57 -14.51
N ILE A 37 -16.20 -14.99 -13.73
CA ILE A 37 -14.74 -15.11 -13.93
C ILE A 37 -14.13 -16.01 -12.85
N GLY A 38 -12.93 -16.54 -13.14
CA GLY A 38 -12.17 -17.29 -12.15
C GLY A 38 -11.38 -16.40 -11.19
N GLU A 39 -10.81 -17.01 -10.16
CA GLU A 39 -10.03 -16.35 -9.12
C GLU A 39 -8.77 -15.68 -9.68
N GLY A 40 -8.14 -16.27 -10.72
CA GLY A 40 -6.98 -15.69 -11.41
C GLY A 40 -7.32 -14.35 -12.05
N THR A 41 -8.45 -14.28 -12.78
CA THR A 41 -8.92 -13.04 -13.39
C THR A 41 -9.30 -12.00 -12.33
N ALA A 42 -9.96 -12.41 -11.26
CA ALA A 42 -10.30 -11.52 -10.14
C ALA A 42 -9.03 -11.01 -9.43
N GLY A 43 -8.05 -11.89 -9.21
CA GLY A 43 -6.73 -11.55 -8.71
C GLY A 43 -5.99 -10.55 -9.61
N LEU A 44 -6.11 -10.68 -10.93
CA LEU A 44 -5.54 -9.72 -11.89
C LEU A 44 -6.22 -8.35 -11.79
N ILE A 45 -7.54 -8.28 -11.64
CA ILE A 45 -8.27 -7.02 -11.45
C ILE A 45 -7.69 -6.25 -10.27
N VAL A 46 -7.58 -6.88 -9.08
CA VAL A 46 -7.03 -6.19 -7.91
C VAL A 46 -5.53 -5.89 -8.03
N THR A 47 -4.78 -6.74 -8.73
CA THR A 47 -3.37 -6.50 -9.08
C THR A 47 -3.22 -5.20 -9.88
N LEU A 48 -4.12 -4.91 -10.82
CA LEU A 48 -4.08 -3.72 -11.65
C LEU A 48 -4.24 -2.42 -10.83
N ALA A 49 -4.97 -2.42 -9.71
CA ALA A 49 -5.05 -1.27 -8.82
C ALA A 49 -3.67 -0.93 -8.21
N TRP A 50 -2.90 -1.94 -7.84
CA TRP A 50 -1.58 -1.75 -7.23
C TRP A 50 -0.48 -1.53 -8.26
N LEU A 51 -0.51 -2.24 -9.37
CA LEU A 51 0.40 -2.03 -10.49
C LEU A 51 0.21 -0.62 -11.09
N GLY A 52 -1.05 -0.17 -11.23
CA GLY A 52 -1.37 1.20 -11.60
C GLY A 52 -0.77 2.21 -10.64
N SER A 53 -0.70 1.91 -9.34
CA SER A 53 -0.08 2.81 -8.35
C SER A 53 1.47 2.81 -8.42
N ALA A 54 2.08 1.73 -8.88
CA ALA A 54 3.52 1.65 -9.10
C ALA A 54 3.96 2.39 -10.38
N ALA A 55 3.23 2.18 -11.46
CA ALA A 55 3.59 2.63 -12.81
C ALA A 55 3.88 4.14 -12.96
N PRO A 56 3.08 5.06 -12.39
CA PRO A 56 3.29 6.48 -12.60
C PRO A 56 4.34 7.09 -11.69
N ARG A 57 4.98 6.35 -10.76
CA ARG A 57 5.89 6.94 -9.77
C ARG A 57 7.07 7.66 -10.40
N LEU A 58 7.70 7.07 -11.41
CA LEU A 58 8.79 7.70 -12.14
C LEU A 58 8.30 8.82 -13.08
N PRO A 59 7.28 8.61 -13.95
CA PRO A 59 6.72 9.68 -14.79
C PRO A 59 6.16 10.85 -13.98
N ALA A 60 5.52 10.62 -12.83
CA ALA A 60 5.00 11.69 -11.99
C ALA A 60 6.13 12.51 -11.35
N GLY A 61 7.24 11.86 -10.95
CA GLY A 61 8.44 12.56 -10.51
C GLY A 61 8.97 13.51 -11.58
N TRP A 62 9.06 13.05 -12.83
CA TRP A 62 9.44 13.90 -13.98
C TRP A 62 8.41 15.02 -14.23
N ALA A 63 7.12 14.75 -14.13
CA ALA A 63 6.08 15.76 -14.29
C ALA A 63 6.22 16.91 -13.27
N LEU A 64 6.66 16.62 -12.05
CA LEU A 64 6.88 17.60 -10.98
C LEU A 64 8.06 18.57 -11.27
N THR A 65 8.93 18.26 -12.23
CA THR A 65 9.96 19.21 -12.70
C THR A 65 9.40 20.25 -13.68
N ARG A 66 8.19 20.03 -14.22
CA ARG A 66 7.56 20.88 -15.24
C ARG A 66 6.24 21.50 -14.83
N PHE A 67 5.54 20.85 -13.91
CA PHE A 67 4.22 21.26 -13.45
C PHE A 67 4.20 21.48 -11.95
N SER A 68 3.37 22.41 -11.51
CA SER A 68 3.19 22.65 -10.08
C SER A 68 2.58 21.43 -9.39
N ARG A 69 2.96 21.18 -8.13
CA ARG A 69 2.41 20.08 -7.32
C ARG A 69 0.90 20.13 -7.21
N GLN A 70 0.33 21.33 -7.14
CA GLN A 70 -1.13 21.54 -7.11
C GLN A 70 -1.79 21.02 -8.39
N PHE A 71 -1.19 21.28 -9.55
CA PHE A 71 -1.70 20.78 -10.82
C PHE A 71 -1.64 19.25 -10.90
N VAL A 72 -0.54 18.64 -10.45
CA VAL A 72 -0.38 17.18 -10.44
C VAL A 72 -1.39 16.52 -9.49
N ILE A 73 -1.65 17.13 -8.32
CA ILE A 73 -2.69 16.65 -7.38
C ILE A 73 -4.09 16.81 -7.98
N LEU A 74 -4.38 17.92 -8.68
CA LEU A 74 -5.64 18.09 -9.41
C LEU A 74 -5.83 16.97 -10.44
N VAL A 75 -4.82 16.70 -11.27
CA VAL A 75 -4.85 15.61 -12.26
C VAL A 75 -5.14 14.27 -11.59
N SER A 76 -4.47 13.96 -10.48
CA SER A 76 -4.74 12.76 -9.70
C SER A 76 -6.21 12.68 -9.24
N GLY A 77 -6.78 13.76 -8.70
CA GLY A 77 -8.17 13.78 -8.26
C GLY A 77 -9.17 13.60 -9.38
N VAL A 78 -8.91 14.17 -10.56
CA VAL A 78 -9.72 13.97 -11.78
C VAL A 78 -9.61 12.52 -12.24
N MET A 79 -8.39 11.96 -12.30
CA MET A 79 -8.17 10.55 -12.67
C MET A 79 -8.90 9.60 -11.71
N LEU A 80 -8.86 9.88 -10.39
CA LEU A 80 -9.59 9.10 -9.40
C LEU A 80 -11.09 9.13 -9.65
N THR A 81 -11.64 10.31 -9.92
CA THR A 81 -13.07 10.50 -10.21
C THR A 81 -13.49 9.71 -11.46
N VAL A 82 -12.74 9.86 -12.55
CA VAL A 82 -13.02 9.16 -13.82
C VAL A 82 -12.84 7.65 -13.67
N GLY A 83 -11.77 7.21 -12.98
CA GLY A 83 -11.53 5.79 -12.71
C GLY A 83 -12.66 5.17 -11.89
N ALA A 84 -13.11 5.86 -10.83
CA ALA A 84 -14.22 5.38 -9.99
C ALA A 84 -15.54 5.29 -10.78
N LEU A 85 -15.86 6.28 -11.61
CA LEU A 85 -17.01 6.21 -12.53
C LEU A 85 -16.84 5.08 -13.53
N GLY A 86 -15.64 4.89 -14.06
CA GLY A 86 -15.34 3.80 -14.99
C GLY A 86 -15.59 2.41 -14.37
N VAL A 87 -15.22 2.21 -13.11
CA VAL A 87 -15.54 0.97 -12.37
C VAL A 87 -17.04 0.84 -12.15
N ALA A 88 -17.71 1.89 -11.67
CA ALA A 88 -19.15 1.87 -11.41
C ALA A 88 -19.99 1.58 -12.67
N LEU A 89 -19.54 2.05 -13.82
CA LEU A 89 -20.22 1.91 -15.12
C LEU A 89 -19.71 0.72 -15.96
N ALA A 90 -18.79 -0.09 -15.43
CA ALA A 90 -18.15 -1.16 -16.17
C ALA A 90 -19.19 -2.21 -16.66
N PRO A 91 -19.37 -2.38 -17.99
CA PRO A 91 -20.28 -3.39 -18.53
C PRO A 91 -19.66 -4.78 -18.57
N GLY A 92 -18.37 -4.91 -18.27
CA GLY A 92 -17.64 -6.18 -18.31
C GLY A 92 -16.19 -6.03 -17.88
N VAL A 93 -15.53 -7.17 -17.81
CA VAL A 93 -14.18 -7.32 -17.26
C VAL A 93 -13.12 -6.40 -17.89
N PRO A 94 -13.01 -6.24 -19.23
CA PRO A 94 -11.98 -5.36 -19.81
C PRO A 94 -12.11 -3.91 -19.36
N THR A 95 -13.34 -3.38 -19.30
CA THR A 95 -13.60 -2.01 -18.84
C THR A 95 -13.30 -1.89 -17.35
N LEU A 96 -13.68 -2.89 -16.55
CA LEU A 96 -13.37 -2.95 -15.13
C LEU A 96 -11.85 -2.91 -14.89
N MET A 97 -11.08 -3.71 -15.63
CA MET A 97 -9.61 -3.74 -15.53
C MET A 97 -8.97 -2.39 -15.87
N VAL A 98 -9.40 -1.76 -16.97
CA VAL A 98 -8.87 -0.44 -17.38
C VAL A 98 -9.19 0.62 -16.32
N ALA A 99 -10.42 0.64 -15.82
CA ALA A 99 -10.86 1.59 -14.81
C ALA A 99 -10.15 1.37 -13.46
N THR A 100 -9.93 0.12 -13.06
CA THR A 100 -9.16 -0.25 -11.87
C THR A 100 -7.71 0.19 -11.98
N PHE A 101 -7.08 -0.01 -13.14
CA PHE A 101 -5.73 0.50 -13.40
C PHE A 101 -5.67 2.03 -13.35
N ALA A 102 -6.69 2.73 -13.89
CA ALA A 102 -6.78 4.19 -13.81
C ALA A 102 -6.90 4.70 -12.36
N ILE A 103 -7.64 4.01 -11.50
CA ILE A 103 -7.67 4.29 -10.04
C ILE A 103 -6.25 4.14 -9.45
N GLY A 104 -5.55 3.08 -9.82
CA GLY A 104 -4.16 2.88 -9.42
C GLY A 104 -3.26 4.04 -9.86
N LEU A 105 -3.32 4.45 -11.13
CA LEU A 105 -2.56 5.59 -11.65
C LEU A 105 -2.82 6.86 -10.84
N ALA A 106 -4.08 7.17 -10.55
CA ALA A 106 -4.46 8.31 -9.71
C ALA A 106 -3.75 8.26 -8.34
N SER A 107 -3.73 7.08 -7.72
CA SER A 107 -3.07 6.86 -6.44
C SER A 107 -1.56 7.12 -6.51
N GLY A 108 -0.87 6.53 -7.49
CA GLY A 108 0.57 6.70 -7.65
C GLY A 108 0.97 8.16 -7.88
N VAL A 109 0.24 8.86 -8.74
CA VAL A 109 0.43 10.30 -9.01
C VAL A 109 0.22 11.13 -7.73
N TYR A 110 -0.83 10.81 -6.96
CA TYR A 110 -1.11 11.52 -5.71
C TYR A 110 0.05 11.43 -4.72
N PHE A 111 0.53 10.23 -4.42
CA PHE A 111 1.58 10.03 -3.41
C PHE A 111 2.88 10.75 -3.76
N VAL A 112 3.25 10.76 -5.04
CA VAL A 112 4.47 11.44 -5.52
C VAL A 112 4.37 12.97 -5.36
N ALA A 113 3.18 13.55 -5.57
CA ALA A 113 2.99 14.99 -5.50
C ALA A 113 2.64 15.50 -4.09
N ALA A 114 1.78 14.78 -3.36
CA ALA A 114 1.22 15.25 -2.09
C ALA A 114 2.23 15.23 -0.94
N ASN A 115 3.08 14.21 -0.84
CA ASN A 115 4.02 14.08 0.28
C ASN A 115 5.03 15.23 0.32
N PRO A 116 5.76 15.58 -0.76
CA PRO A 116 6.62 16.75 -0.77
C PRO A 116 5.83 18.05 -0.53
N PHE A 117 4.64 18.17 -1.13
CA PHE A 117 3.81 19.36 -0.97
C PHE A 117 3.42 19.61 0.50
N ILE A 118 3.05 18.56 1.24
CA ILE A 118 2.75 18.64 2.68
C ILE A 118 3.99 19.07 3.47
N ALA A 119 5.17 18.51 3.16
CA ALA A 119 6.41 18.87 3.81
C ALA A 119 6.76 20.36 3.63
N GLU A 120 6.53 20.92 2.43
CA GLU A 120 6.74 22.34 2.13
C GLU A 120 5.72 23.25 2.79
N LEU A 121 4.45 22.81 2.92
CA LEU A 121 3.42 23.58 3.62
C LEU A 121 3.73 23.73 5.12
N PHE A 122 4.41 22.73 5.72
CA PHE A 122 4.68 22.66 7.16
C PHE A 122 6.12 22.27 7.50
N PRO A 123 7.13 23.06 7.10
CA PRO A 123 8.54 22.67 7.23
C PRO A 123 9.00 22.45 8.69
N THR A 124 8.34 23.06 9.66
CA THR A 124 8.67 22.92 11.09
C THR A 124 7.95 21.77 11.80
N ARG A 125 7.03 21.05 11.12
CA ARG A 125 6.19 20.00 11.72
C ARG A 125 5.95 18.83 10.76
N VAL A 126 6.88 18.57 9.86
CA VAL A 126 6.75 17.57 8.80
C VAL A 126 6.29 16.22 9.35
N GLY A 127 6.97 15.67 10.36
CA GLY A 127 6.62 14.37 10.95
C GLY A 127 5.19 14.30 11.46
N ARG A 128 4.73 15.35 12.17
CA ARG A 128 3.36 15.39 12.71
C ARG A 128 2.30 15.41 11.61
N VAL A 129 2.48 16.23 10.58
CA VAL A 129 1.49 16.35 9.49
C VAL A 129 1.49 15.11 8.60
N MET A 130 2.67 14.51 8.35
CA MET A 130 2.77 13.23 7.63
C MET A 130 2.10 12.10 8.42
N GLY A 131 2.25 12.08 9.75
CA GLY A 131 1.54 11.13 10.61
C GLY A 131 0.03 11.26 10.52
N ILE A 132 -0.53 12.49 10.57
CA ILE A 132 -1.98 12.73 10.41
C ILE A 132 -2.44 12.32 9.01
N HIS A 133 -1.67 12.64 7.96
CA HIS A 133 -1.96 12.24 6.60
C HIS A 133 -1.97 10.71 6.43
N GLY A 134 -0.98 10.02 7.02
CA GLY A 134 -0.93 8.55 7.05
C GLY A 134 -2.10 7.92 7.83
N MET A 135 -2.52 8.52 8.97
CA MET A 135 -3.71 8.05 9.70
C MET A 135 -4.97 8.17 8.85
N ALA A 136 -5.14 9.25 8.07
CA ALA A 136 -6.29 9.37 7.17
C ALA A 136 -6.31 8.24 6.12
N SER A 137 -5.14 7.84 5.61
CA SER A 137 -4.98 6.68 4.74
C SER A 137 -5.41 5.37 5.41
N GLN A 138 -5.00 5.16 6.67
CA GLN A 138 -5.35 3.93 7.41
C GLN A 138 -6.83 3.87 7.76
N LEU A 139 -7.44 4.99 8.12
CA LEU A 139 -8.89 5.06 8.37
C LEU A 139 -9.70 4.66 7.12
N ALA A 140 -9.22 4.97 5.93
CA ALA A 140 -9.83 4.53 4.68
C ALA A 140 -9.83 2.99 4.55
N ALA A 141 -8.72 2.36 4.90
CA ALA A 141 -8.61 0.90 4.85
C ALA A 141 -9.53 0.23 5.90
N VAL A 142 -9.62 0.80 7.10
CA VAL A 142 -10.57 0.35 8.14
C VAL A 142 -12.02 0.48 7.67
N ALA A 143 -12.35 1.54 6.93
CA ALA A 143 -13.71 1.82 6.45
C ALA A 143 -14.12 0.99 5.23
N ALA A 144 -13.17 0.41 4.48
CA ALA A 144 -13.47 -0.19 3.18
C ALA A 144 -14.47 -1.35 3.27
N ALA A 145 -14.23 -2.34 4.12
CA ALA A 145 -15.12 -3.48 4.25
C ALA A 145 -16.51 -3.12 4.80
N PRO A 146 -16.67 -2.28 5.85
CA PRO A 146 -17.97 -1.79 6.29
C PRO A 146 -18.76 -1.04 5.21
N VAL A 147 -18.10 -0.17 4.46
CA VAL A 147 -18.75 0.60 3.37
C VAL A 147 -19.23 -0.36 2.26
N VAL A 148 -18.40 -1.33 1.87
CA VAL A 148 -18.79 -2.35 0.90
C VAL A 148 -19.96 -3.18 1.43
N THR A 149 -19.93 -3.62 2.70
CA THR A 149 -21.02 -4.38 3.31
C THR A 149 -22.36 -3.64 3.22
N VAL A 150 -22.35 -2.32 3.46
CA VAL A 150 -23.57 -1.49 3.32
C VAL A 150 -23.96 -1.33 1.84
N ALA A 151 -23.01 -1.12 0.95
CA ALA A 151 -23.27 -0.98 -0.48
C ALA A 151 -23.93 -2.24 -1.06
N LEU A 152 -23.47 -3.41 -0.64
CA LEU A 152 -23.99 -4.72 -1.08
C LEU A 152 -25.45 -5.01 -0.65
N TRP A 153 -26.05 -4.22 0.25
CA TRP A 153 -27.49 -4.32 0.49
C TRP A 153 -28.32 -3.87 -0.73
N TYR A 154 -27.71 -3.14 -1.65
CA TYR A 154 -28.34 -2.62 -2.86
C TYR A 154 -27.57 -3.00 -4.12
N ASP A 155 -26.36 -2.45 -4.29
CA ASP A 155 -25.47 -2.69 -5.43
C ASP A 155 -24.05 -2.24 -5.04
N TRP A 156 -23.04 -3.08 -5.26
CA TRP A 156 -21.64 -2.76 -4.99
C TRP A 156 -21.15 -1.51 -5.74
N ARG A 157 -21.74 -1.20 -6.89
CA ARG A 157 -21.42 -0.01 -7.69
C ARG A 157 -21.65 1.29 -6.92
N LEU A 158 -22.52 1.29 -5.93
CA LEU A 158 -22.79 2.45 -5.07
C LEU A 158 -21.53 2.90 -4.31
N ALA A 159 -20.64 1.98 -3.95
CA ALA A 159 -19.37 2.33 -3.32
C ALA A 159 -18.50 3.19 -4.25
N PHE A 160 -18.49 2.88 -5.55
CA PHE A 160 -17.71 3.63 -6.55
C PHE A 160 -18.41 4.91 -7.02
N TYR A 161 -19.74 4.96 -7.11
CA TYR A 161 -20.46 6.23 -7.33
C TYR A 161 -20.21 7.20 -6.17
N GLY A 162 -20.31 6.72 -4.93
CA GLY A 162 -20.00 7.50 -3.74
C GLY A 162 -18.56 8.01 -3.74
N LEU A 163 -17.61 7.13 -4.10
CA LEU A 163 -16.20 7.47 -4.24
C LEU A 163 -15.98 8.54 -5.31
N ALA A 164 -16.62 8.43 -6.48
CA ALA A 164 -16.48 9.40 -7.57
C ALA A 164 -17.00 10.79 -7.16
N VAL A 165 -18.18 10.85 -6.54
CA VAL A 165 -18.75 12.11 -6.02
C VAL A 165 -17.85 12.73 -4.95
N ALA A 166 -17.37 11.92 -3.99
CA ALA A 166 -16.49 12.39 -2.93
C ALA A 166 -15.13 12.85 -3.49
N ALA A 167 -14.57 12.14 -4.48
CA ALA A 167 -13.32 12.52 -5.14
C ALA A 167 -13.45 13.83 -5.90
N ALA A 168 -14.52 14.00 -6.68
CA ALA A 168 -14.79 15.25 -7.41
C ALA A 168 -14.98 16.43 -6.43
N ALA A 169 -15.77 16.26 -5.38
CA ALA A 169 -16.00 17.29 -4.37
C ALA A 169 -14.70 17.65 -3.63
N SER A 170 -13.94 16.67 -3.16
CA SER A 170 -12.67 16.89 -2.45
C SER A 170 -11.63 17.56 -3.35
N THR A 171 -11.57 17.19 -4.62
CA THR A 171 -10.69 17.82 -5.62
C THR A 171 -11.09 19.27 -5.86
N ALA A 172 -12.38 19.57 -6.02
CA ALA A 172 -12.87 20.93 -6.18
C ALA A 172 -12.55 21.81 -4.95
N VAL A 173 -12.75 21.27 -3.74
CA VAL A 173 -12.38 21.96 -2.47
C VAL A 173 -10.88 22.19 -2.43
N PHE A 174 -10.06 21.19 -2.76
CA PHE A 174 -8.59 21.32 -2.82
C PHE A 174 -8.18 22.46 -3.76
N VAL A 175 -8.70 22.49 -4.99
CA VAL A 175 -8.38 23.53 -5.98
C VAL A 175 -8.81 24.92 -5.49
N ALA A 176 -10.01 25.05 -4.91
CA ALA A 176 -10.51 26.32 -4.39
C ALA A 176 -9.63 26.85 -3.24
N LEU A 177 -9.12 25.98 -2.38
CA LEU A 177 -8.23 26.33 -1.28
C LEU A 177 -6.79 26.59 -1.76
N ALA A 178 -6.29 25.79 -2.70
CA ALA A 178 -4.96 25.94 -3.27
C ALA A 178 -4.77 27.30 -3.97
N ARG A 179 -5.79 27.76 -4.73
CA ARG A 179 -5.78 29.08 -5.38
C ARG A 179 -5.74 30.27 -4.39
N ARG A 180 -6.08 30.04 -3.13
CA ARG A 180 -6.13 31.07 -2.07
C ARG A 180 -4.98 30.96 -1.06
N THR A 181 -4.04 30.06 -1.31
CA THR A 181 -2.93 29.79 -0.38
C THR A 181 -1.63 30.05 -1.12
N GLU A 182 -0.79 30.91 -0.55
CA GLU A 182 0.58 31.06 -1.02
C GLU A 182 1.34 29.77 -0.73
N VAL A 183 1.87 29.16 -1.75
CA VAL A 183 2.63 27.90 -1.70
C VAL A 183 4.05 28.20 -2.13
N PRO A 184 5.06 27.65 -1.45
CA PRO A 184 6.45 27.77 -1.88
C PRO A 184 6.63 27.27 -3.32
N ASP A 185 7.41 27.99 -4.11
CA ASP A 185 7.80 27.52 -5.42
C ASP A 185 8.67 26.26 -5.27
N ALA A 186 8.37 25.24 -6.07
CA ALA A 186 9.16 24.01 -6.10
C ALA A 186 10.57 24.34 -6.62
N GLY A 187 11.59 24.10 -5.79
CA GLY A 187 12.98 24.19 -6.23
C GLY A 187 13.27 23.17 -7.33
N GLU A 188 13.93 23.61 -8.41
CA GLU A 188 14.44 22.73 -9.44
C GLU A 188 15.46 21.78 -8.84
N SER A 189 15.20 20.48 -8.91
CA SER A 189 16.20 19.45 -8.59
C SER A 189 16.80 18.96 -9.92
N ASP A 190 17.91 19.54 -10.29
CA ASP A 190 18.71 19.13 -11.44
C ASP A 190 19.68 18.01 -11.00
N THR A 191 19.14 16.82 -10.76
CA THR A 191 19.93 15.63 -10.44
C THR A 191 19.71 14.58 -11.50
N ASP A 192 20.80 13.94 -11.95
CA ASP A 192 20.74 12.77 -12.83
C ASP A 192 20.11 11.61 -12.08
N PHE A 193 18.77 11.56 -12.15
CA PHE A 193 17.91 10.69 -11.38
C PHE A 193 18.29 9.21 -11.50
N PHE A 194 18.66 8.76 -12.71
CA PHE A 194 18.99 7.35 -12.94
C PHE A 194 20.39 6.98 -12.45
N ALA A 195 21.37 7.89 -12.56
CA ALA A 195 22.72 7.61 -12.09
C ALA A 195 22.75 7.45 -10.55
N GLY A 196 22.04 8.30 -9.81
CA GLY A 196 21.94 8.20 -8.36
C GLY A 196 21.25 6.91 -7.90
N ALA A 197 20.20 6.45 -8.60
CA ALA A 197 19.56 5.19 -8.26
C ALA A 197 20.45 3.98 -8.59
N LEU A 198 21.19 4.00 -9.71
CA LEU A 198 22.07 2.91 -10.11
C LEU A 198 23.26 2.72 -9.17
N SER A 199 23.78 3.78 -8.53
CA SER A 199 24.86 3.67 -7.54
C SER A 199 24.44 2.81 -6.34
N GLU A 200 23.17 2.84 -5.95
CA GLU A 200 22.63 2.19 -4.74
C GLU A 200 21.87 0.89 -5.04
N TRP A 201 22.07 0.28 -6.21
CA TRP A 201 21.29 -0.89 -6.67
C TRP A 201 21.29 -2.07 -5.69
N LYS A 202 22.39 -2.30 -4.95
CA LYS A 202 22.48 -3.41 -3.97
C LYS A 202 21.52 -3.20 -2.80
N LEU A 203 21.49 -1.97 -2.28
CA LEU A 203 20.58 -1.60 -1.18
C LEU A 203 19.12 -1.62 -1.65
N ILE A 204 18.85 -1.09 -2.85
CA ILE A 204 17.53 -1.13 -3.48
C ILE A 204 17.08 -2.58 -3.63
N LEU A 205 17.90 -3.45 -4.21
CA LEU A 205 17.57 -4.85 -4.41
C LEU A 205 17.31 -5.56 -3.09
N ALA A 206 18.18 -5.35 -2.08
CA ALA A 206 18.00 -5.90 -0.75
C ALA A 206 16.65 -5.46 -0.15
N GLY A 207 16.35 -4.16 -0.18
CA GLY A 207 15.07 -3.65 0.29
C GLY A 207 13.88 -4.27 -0.46
N VAL A 208 13.90 -4.27 -1.80
CA VAL A 208 12.82 -4.85 -2.64
C VAL A 208 12.61 -6.33 -2.37
N VAL A 209 13.67 -7.13 -2.25
CA VAL A 209 13.54 -8.56 -1.98
C VAL A 209 12.91 -8.80 -0.61
N LEU A 210 13.38 -8.14 0.45
CA LEU A 210 12.84 -8.38 1.79
C LEU A 210 11.42 -7.81 1.96
N THR A 211 11.23 -6.52 1.68
CA THR A 211 9.94 -5.86 1.91
C THR A 211 8.94 -6.14 0.79
N GLY A 212 9.40 -6.24 -0.45
CA GLY A 212 8.55 -6.51 -1.61
C GLY A 212 7.98 -7.93 -1.60
N LEU A 213 8.79 -8.97 -1.30
CA LEU A 213 8.29 -10.34 -1.19
C LEU A 213 7.39 -10.53 0.04
N THR A 214 7.68 -9.86 1.16
CA THR A 214 6.76 -9.86 2.31
C THR A 214 5.43 -9.23 1.93
N SER A 215 5.47 -8.09 1.25
CA SER A 215 4.26 -7.40 0.75
C SER A 215 3.55 -8.17 -0.36
N PHE A 216 4.25 -9.00 -1.14
CA PHE A 216 3.67 -9.92 -2.11
C PHE A 216 2.77 -10.96 -1.41
N VAL A 217 3.30 -11.62 -0.36
CA VAL A 217 2.51 -12.58 0.43
C VAL A 217 1.31 -11.88 1.09
N TRP A 218 1.53 -10.70 1.65
CA TRP A 218 0.48 -9.88 2.22
C TRP A 218 -0.61 -9.54 1.21
N GLN A 219 -0.25 -9.12 0.01
CA GLN A 219 -1.20 -8.69 -1.01
C GLN A 219 -2.09 -9.84 -1.48
N GLY A 220 -1.51 -11.03 -1.63
CA GLY A 220 -2.27 -12.23 -1.93
C GLY A 220 -3.25 -12.60 -0.80
N LEU A 221 -2.74 -12.63 0.44
CA LEU A 221 -3.58 -12.91 1.62
C LEU A 221 -4.69 -11.88 1.78
N PHE A 222 -4.38 -10.60 1.71
CA PHE A 222 -5.32 -9.50 1.89
C PHE A 222 -6.49 -9.53 0.90
N ASN A 223 -6.21 -9.68 -0.39
CA ASN A 223 -7.24 -9.62 -1.42
C ASN A 223 -8.11 -10.88 -1.50
N PHE A 224 -7.60 -12.03 -1.06
CA PHE A 224 -8.35 -13.27 -0.99
C PHE A 224 -8.82 -13.63 0.44
N TYR A 225 -8.64 -12.70 1.39
CA TYR A 225 -8.90 -12.97 2.79
C TYR A 225 -10.37 -13.33 3.08
N GLU A 226 -11.31 -12.59 2.48
CA GLU A 226 -12.74 -12.88 2.62
C GLU A 226 -13.10 -14.29 2.12
N LEU A 227 -12.69 -14.62 0.90
CA LEU A 227 -12.95 -15.94 0.30
C LEU A 227 -12.31 -17.07 1.11
N TYR A 228 -11.08 -16.85 1.59
CA TYR A 228 -10.40 -17.82 2.46
C TYR A 228 -11.12 -18.01 3.79
N MET A 229 -11.66 -16.96 4.39
CA MET A 229 -12.43 -17.09 5.63
C MET A 229 -13.79 -17.77 5.39
N ILE A 230 -14.40 -17.56 4.24
CA ILE A 230 -15.63 -18.30 3.82
C ILE A 230 -15.30 -19.78 3.65
N ASP A 231 -14.19 -20.12 2.99
CA ASP A 231 -13.69 -21.51 2.86
C ASP A 231 -13.47 -22.18 4.23
N LYS A 232 -13.05 -21.41 5.25
CA LYS A 232 -12.96 -21.86 6.65
C LYS A 232 -14.31 -21.96 7.38
N GLY A 233 -15.43 -21.73 6.70
CA GLY A 233 -16.79 -21.82 7.26
C GLY A 233 -17.24 -20.59 8.04
N ILE A 234 -16.59 -19.44 7.88
CA ILE A 234 -17.05 -18.17 8.47
C ILE A 234 -18.10 -17.55 7.56
N ALA A 235 -19.20 -17.05 8.16
CA ALA A 235 -20.25 -16.36 7.41
C ALA A 235 -19.69 -15.15 6.63
N GLU A 236 -20.11 -14.99 5.38
CA GLU A 236 -19.62 -14.03 4.39
C GLU A 236 -19.48 -12.60 4.94
N ALA A 237 -20.56 -12.03 5.52
CA ALA A 237 -20.50 -10.69 6.10
C ALA A 237 -19.47 -10.57 7.23
N THR A 238 -19.26 -11.63 8.02
CA THR A 238 -18.25 -11.66 9.08
C THR A 238 -16.86 -11.77 8.46
N ALA A 239 -16.67 -12.67 7.50
CA ALA A 239 -15.41 -12.87 6.78
C ALA A 239 -14.93 -11.55 6.13
N ARG A 240 -15.83 -10.83 5.46
CA ARG A 240 -15.58 -9.51 4.86
C ARG A 240 -15.13 -8.49 5.92
N ASN A 241 -15.84 -8.40 7.03
CA ASN A 241 -15.54 -7.42 8.08
C ASN A 241 -14.28 -7.76 8.91
N LEU A 242 -13.74 -8.98 8.82
CA LEU A 242 -12.43 -9.29 9.41
C LEU A 242 -11.29 -8.48 8.80
N LEU A 243 -11.41 -8.00 7.56
CA LEU A 243 -10.48 -7.03 6.98
C LEU A 243 -10.39 -5.74 7.81
N THR A 244 -11.51 -5.29 8.38
CA THR A 244 -11.52 -4.15 9.31
C THR A 244 -10.63 -4.42 10.54
N VAL A 245 -10.67 -5.63 11.08
CA VAL A 245 -9.83 -6.03 12.23
C VAL A 245 -8.34 -5.94 11.88
N ILE A 246 -7.97 -6.47 10.72
CA ILE A 246 -6.59 -6.44 10.22
C ILE A 246 -6.08 -5.00 10.11
N PHE A 247 -6.85 -4.11 9.46
CA PHE A 247 -6.44 -2.72 9.28
C PHE A 247 -6.51 -1.90 10.57
N ALA A 248 -7.47 -2.18 11.46
CA ALA A 248 -7.55 -1.53 12.76
C ALA A 248 -6.32 -1.87 13.64
N ALA A 249 -5.85 -3.13 13.60
CA ALA A 249 -4.62 -3.53 14.27
C ALA A 249 -3.38 -2.80 13.70
N GLY A 250 -3.43 -2.40 12.44
CA GLY A 250 -2.38 -1.60 11.79
C GLY A 250 -2.23 -0.18 12.36
N VAL A 251 -3.29 0.43 12.89
CA VAL A 251 -3.23 1.81 13.40
C VAL A 251 -2.19 1.96 14.53
N PRO A 252 -2.24 1.17 15.62
CA PRO A 252 -1.19 1.23 16.65
C PRO A 252 0.16 0.70 16.14
N ALA A 253 0.17 -0.23 15.18
CA ALA A 253 1.40 -0.81 14.64
C ALA A 253 2.29 0.25 13.99
N PHE A 254 1.72 1.19 13.22
CA PHE A 254 2.47 2.29 12.62
C PHE A 254 3.19 3.16 13.67
N LEU A 255 2.52 3.48 14.78
CA LEU A 255 3.09 4.29 15.86
C LEU A 255 4.22 3.55 16.56
N VAL A 256 3.97 2.30 16.94
CA VAL A 256 4.95 1.46 17.63
C VAL A 256 6.17 1.20 16.74
N SER A 257 5.95 0.91 15.44
CA SER A 257 7.03 0.60 14.52
C SER A 257 7.95 1.79 14.27
N GLY A 258 7.42 3.00 14.15
CA GLY A 258 8.25 4.20 13.96
C GLY A 258 9.19 4.44 15.14
N ASP A 259 8.67 4.36 16.38
CA ASP A 259 9.48 4.53 17.60
C ASP A 259 10.54 3.43 17.77
N LEU A 260 10.21 2.19 17.40
CA LEU A 260 11.17 1.07 17.46
C LEU A 260 12.22 1.14 16.35
N ALA A 261 11.84 1.60 15.14
CA ALA A 261 12.75 1.74 14.01
C ALA A 261 13.87 2.76 14.29
N ASP A 262 13.56 3.81 15.07
CA ASP A 262 14.54 4.82 15.48
C ASP A 262 15.53 4.30 16.56
N ARG A 263 15.20 3.20 17.24
CA ARG A 263 15.98 2.69 18.40
C ARG A 263 16.69 1.38 18.15
N LEU A 264 16.20 0.57 17.22
CA LEU A 264 16.70 -0.78 16.98
C LEU A 264 17.56 -0.85 15.72
N PRO A 265 18.54 -1.79 15.66
CA PRO A 265 19.26 -2.05 14.41
C PRO A 265 18.28 -2.44 13.31
N HIS A 266 18.34 -1.75 12.16
CA HIS A 266 17.29 -1.82 11.13
C HIS A 266 17.08 -3.23 10.57
N VAL A 267 18.16 -3.94 10.17
CA VAL A 267 18.03 -5.26 9.53
C VAL A 267 17.51 -6.32 10.51
N PRO A 268 18.07 -6.49 11.72
CA PRO A 268 17.50 -7.40 12.73
C PRO A 268 16.05 -7.08 13.09
N TYR A 269 15.69 -5.80 13.16
CA TYR A 269 14.32 -5.37 13.44
C TYR A 269 13.37 -5.78 12.31
N LEU A 270 13.75 -5.53 11.04
CA LEU A 270 12.97 -5.96 9.87
C LEU A 270 12.80 -7.48 9.84
N LEU A 271 13.86 -8.25 10.10
CA LEU A 271 13.79 -9.71 10.16
C LEU A 271 12.84 -10.18 11.27
N GLY A 272 12.84 -9.50 12.42
CA GLY A 272 11.90 -9.76 13.51
C GLY A 272 10.44 -9.51 13.08
N ILE A 273 10.17 -8.41 12.38
CA ILE A 273 8.83 -8.10 11.85
C ILE A 273 8.39 -9.16 10.83
N VAL A 274 9.24 -9.47 9.84
CA VAL A 274 8.90 -10.44 8.79
C VAL A 274 8.70 -11.84 9.36
N SER A 275 9.52 -12.25 10.34
CA SER A 275 9.35 -13.53 11.06
C SER A 275 8.03 -13.56 11.84
N SER A 276 7.66 -12.46 12.49
CA SER A 276 6.38 -12.34 13.22
C SER A 276 5.18 -12.37 12.26
N PHE A 277 5.30 -11.71 11.10
CA PHE A 277 4.29 -11.79 10.03
C PHE A 277 4.13 -13.22 9.52
N LEU A 278 5.23 -13.93 9.31
CA LEU A 278 5.26 -15.33 8.89
C LEU A 278 4.51 -16.23 9.89
N VAL A 279 4.80 -16.06 11.18
CA VAL A 279 4.04 -16.74 12.26
C VAL A 279 2.56 -16.38 12.18
N GLY A 280 2.23 -15.10 11.95
CA GLY A 280 0.85 -14.64 11.75
C GLY A 280 0.13 -15.34 10.60
N VAL A 281 0.80 -15.50 9.45
CA VAL A 281 0.23 -16.23 8.30
C VAL A 281 -0.04 -17.70 8.66
N VAL A 282 0.91 -18.38 9.32
CA VAL A 282 0.72 -19.76 9.79
C VAL A 282 -0.44 -19.83 10.81
N LEU A 283 -0.55 -18.87 11.72
CA LEU A 283 -1.66 -18.81 12.67
C LEU A 283 -3.01 -18.66 11.94
N VAL A 284 -3.11 -17.85 10.88
CA VAL A 284 -4.34 -17.76 10.07
C VAL A 284 -4.68 -19.09 9.44
N VAL A 285 -3.67 -19.83 8.93
CA VAL A 285 -3.89 -21.14 8.30
C VAL A 285 -4.42 -22.16 9.32
N VAL A 286 -3.82 -22.23 10.50
CA VAL A 286 -4.20 -23.25 11.52
C VAL A 286 -5.40 -22.84 12.38
N ALA A 287 -5.79 -21.56 12.34
CA ALA A 287 -6.90 -21.04 13.13
C ALA A 287 -8.22 -21.71 12.75
N SER A 288 -8.97 -22.16 13.73
CA SER A 288 -10.32 -22.68 13.59
C SER A 288 -11.29 -21.96 14.52
N GLY A 289 -12.45 -21.61 14.00
CA GLY A 289 -13.45 -20.82 14.71
C GLY A 289 -13.13 -19.32 14.79
N LEU A 290 -14.18 -18.52 15.00
CA LEU A 290 -14.13 -17.06 14.87
C LEU A 290 -13.08 -16.40 15.81
N VAL A 291 -12.98 -16.84 17.06
CA VAL A 291 -12.08 -16.22 18.06
C VAL A 291 -10.61 -16.39 17.66
N ALA A 292 -10.23 -17.61 17.24
CA ALA A 292 -8.85 -17.88 16.81
C ALA A 292 -8.50 -17.11 15.54
N VAL A 293 -9.44 -17.02 14.58
CA VAL A 293 -9.27 -16.26 13.35
C VAL A 293 -9.13 -14.76 13.64
N VAL A 294 -9.95 -14.18 14.51
CA VAL A 294 -9.83 -12.78 14.94
C VAL A 294 -8.45 -12.53 15.57
N ALA A 295 -7.99 -13.40 16.48
CA ALA A 295 -6.69 -13.26 17.09
C ALA A 295 -5.54 -13.33 16.08
N ALA A 296 -5.58 -14.29 15.15
CA ALA A 296 -4.62 -14.41 14.06
C ALA A 296 -4.64 -13.18 13.12
N SER A 297 -5.84 -12.65 12.82
CA SER A 297 -6.02 -11.44 12.03
C SER A 297 -5.37 -10.21 12.68
N VAL A 298 -5.48 -10.06 13.99
CA VAL A 298 -4.82 -8.99 14.74
C VAL A 298 -3.31 -9.13 14.63
N VAL A 299 -2.76 -10.35 14.79
CA VAL A 299 -1.31 -10.59 14.67
C VAL A 299 -0.81 -10.24 13.27
N VAL A 300 -1.47 -10.75 12.22
CA VAL A 300 -1.12 -10.42 10.83
C VAL A 300 -1.22 -8.93 10.57
N GLY A 301 -2.34 -8.31 10.96
CA GLY A 301 -2.57 -6.89 10.74
C GLY A 301 -1.54 -6.02 11.46
N PHE A 302 -1.23 -6.32 12.71
CA PHE A 302 -0.24 -5.60 13.47
C PHE A 302 1.17 -5.73 12.85
N THR A 303 1.60 -6.95 12.58
CA THR A 303 2.96 -7.22 12.10
C THR A 303 3.22 -6.67 10.70
N ILE A 304 2.28 -6.85 9.75
CA ILE A 304 2.48 -6.34 8.40
C ILE A 304 2.53 -4.81 8.35
N HIS A 305 1.73 -4.13 9.17
CA HIS A 305 1.75 -2.67 9.19
C HIS A 305 2.97 -2.08 9.90
N MET A 306 3.68 -2.86 10.71
CA MET A 306 5.01 -2.48 11.22
C MET A 306 6.07 -2.45 10.11
N LEU A 307 5.91 -3.25 9.05
CA LEU A 307 6.89 -3.36 7.97
C LEU A 307 7.12 -2.05 7.23
N PHE A 308 6.06 -1.26 7.00
CA PHE A 308 6.15 -0.06 6.16
C PHE A 308 7.04 1.03 6.79
N PRO A 309 6.79 1.49 8.04
CA PRO A 309 7.68 2.47 8.66
C PRO A 309 9.10 1.94 8.86
N ALA A 310 9.26 0.67 9.24
CA ALA A 310 10.57 0.07 9.45
C ALA A 310 11.37 -0.04 8.13
N GLY A 311 10.72 -0.44 7.03
CA GLY A 311 11.34 -0.52 5.71
C GLY A 311 11.75 0.84 5.16
N ASP A 312 10.88 1.84 5.32
CA ASP A 312 11.17 3.21 4.92
C ASP A 312 12.36 3.79 5.72
N THR A 313 12.39 3.57 7.04
CA THR A 313 13.48 4.02 7.90
C THR A 313 14.80 3.35 7.53
N TYR A 314 14.81 2.02 7.32
CA TYR A 314 15.99 1.28 6.88
C TYR A 314 16.57 1.86 5.60
N LEU A 315 15.74 2.07 4.59
CA LEU A 315 16.19 2.59 3.30
C LEU A 315 16.70 4.01 3.41
N LEU A 316 15.88 4.92 3.99
CA LEU A 316 16.22 6.34 4.06
C LEU A 316 17.43 6.62 4.93
N ALA A 317 17.66 5.84 6.00
CA ALA A 317 18.84 5.96 6.84
C ALA A 317 20.11 5.39 6.20
N SER A 318 19.96 4.44 5.27
CA SER A 318 21.10 3.76 4.61
C SER A 318 21.52 4.44 3.29
N LEU A 319 20.72 5.36 2.76
CA LEU A 319 20.98 6.02 1.48
C LEU A 319 21.75 7.33 1.67
N PRO A 320 22.81 7.60 0.83
CA PRO A 320 23.48 8.90 0.77
C PRO A 320 22.51 10.03 0.40
N ASP A 321 22.75 11.24 0.90
CA ASP A 321 21.87 12.39 0.68
C ASP A 321 21.68 12.71 -0.81
N GLU A 322 22.75 12.57 -1.62
CA GLU A 322 22.74 12.89 -3.05
C GLU A 322 21.86 11.92 -3.87
N SER A 323 21.78 10.64 -3.49
CA SER A 323 21.03 9.61 -4.23
C SER A 323 19.70 9.22 -3.57
N ARG A 324 19.42 9.74 -2.35
CA ARG A 324 18.30 9.31 -1.51
C ARG A 324 16.96 9.38 -2.23
N ALA A 325 16.65 10.47 -2.89
CA ALA A 325 15.35 10.66 -3.55
C ALA A 325 15.16 9.70 -4.73
N SER A 326 16.15 9.56 -5.58
CA SER A 326 16.12 8.70 -6.77
C SER A 326 16.13 7.22 -6.40
N ALA A 327 16.99 6.82 -5.47
CA ALA A 327 17.08 5.44 -5.00
C ALA A 327 15.80 5.00 -4.27
N TYR A 328 15.22 5.86 -3.41
CA TYR A 328 13.95 5.58 -2.75
C TYR A 328 12.78 5.45 -3.74
N ALA A 329 12.75 6.29 -4.77
CA ALA A 329 11.71 6.20 -5.79
C ALA A 329 11.78 4.87 -6.58
N VAL A 330 12.99 4.43 -6.98
CA VAL A 330 13.19 3.15 -7.66
C VAL A 330 12.87 1.97 -6.74
N PHE A 331 13.32 2.01 -5.48
CA PHE A 331 12.94 1.04 -4.46
C PHE A 331 11.41 0.92 -4.33
N SER A 332 10.74 2.05 -4.11
CA SER A 332 9.29 2.09 -3.91
C SER A 332 8.52 1.56 -5.13
N ALA A 333 8.97 1.87 -6.34
CA ALA A 333 8.41 1.33 -7.58
C ALA A 333 8.62 -0.19 -7.67
N GLY A 334 9.83 -0.68 -7.38
CA GLY A 334 10.17 -2.10 -7.39
C GLY A 334 9.39 -2.90 -6.33
N MET A 335 9.32 -2.39 -5.10
CA MET A 335 8.56 -2.99 -4.01
C MET A 335 7.07 -3.11 -4.39
N MET A 336 6.46 -2.03 -4.89
CA MET A 336 5.04 -2.04 -5.25
C MET A 336 4.74 -2.91 -6.47
N THR A 337 5.64 -2.99 -7.43
CA THR A 337 5.48 -3.90 -8.58
C THR A 337 5.53 -5.35 -8.13
N THR A 338 6.47 -5.70 -7.25
CA THR A 338 6.57 -7.05 -6.65
C THR A 338 5.32 -7.36 -5.83
N GLN A 339 4.90 -6.46 -4.96
CA GLN A 339 3.70 -6.58 -4.14
C GLN A 339 2.46 -6.81 -5.00
N ALA A 340 2.27 -6.04 -6.06
CA ALA A 340 1.08 -6.08 -6.91
C ALA A 340 0.80 -7.49 -7.45
N ALA A 341 1.84 -8.22 -7.85
CA ALA A 341 1.71 -9.56 -8.45
C ALA A 341 1.14 -10.61 -7.47
N GLY A 342 1.19 -10.37 -6.15
CA GLY A 342 0.77 -11.34 -5.14
C GLY A 342 -0.67 -11.82 -5.30
N SER A 343 -1.58 -10.92 -5.61
CA SER A 343 -3.01 -11.28 -5.77
C SER A 343 -3.26 -12.13 -7.02
N TRP A 344 -2.63 -11.77 -8.13
CA TRP A 344 -2.75 -12.55 -9.35
C TRP A 344 -2.21 -13.98 -9.17
N VAL A 345 -1.01 -14.12 -8.60
CA VAL A 345 -0.39 -15.43 -8.37
C VAL A 345 -1.22 -16.30 -7.43
N VAL A 346 -1.77 -15.75 -6.36
CA VAL A 346 -2.66 -16.49 -5.46
C VAL A 346 -3.95 -16.88 -6.20
N GLY A 347 -4.57 -15.98 -6.96
CA GLY A 347 -5.78 -16.27 -7.73
C GLY A 347 -5.57 -17.39 -8.75
N GLU A 348 -4.49 -17.35 -9.54
CA GLU A 348 -4.13 -18.40 -10.50
C GLU A 348 -3.90 -19.76 -9.81
N ALA A 349 -3.24 -19.77 -8.66
CA ALA A 349 -3.01 -21.00 -7.91
C ALA A 349 -4.31 -21.62 -7.40
N ILE A 350 -5.23 -20.80 -6.90
CA ILE A 350 -6.56 -21.26 -6.45
C ILE A 350 -7.40 -21.76 -7.64
N GLU A 351 -7.43 -21.02 -8.75
CA GLU A 351 -8.14 -21.42 -9.97
C GLU A 351 -7.59 -22.73 -10.55
N ALA A 352 -6.29 -22.97 -10.42
CA ALA A 352 -5.64 -24.23 -10.78
C ALA A 352 -5.97 -25.40 -9.83
N GLY A 353 -6.76 -25.18 -8.79
CA GLY A 353 -7.22 -26.20 -7.85
C GLY A 353 -6.39 -26.36 -6.59
N ALA A 354 -5.45 -25.46 -6.31
CA ALA A 354 -4.74 -25.46 -5.03
C ALA A 354 -5.66 -24.94 -3.92
N GLY A 355 -5.66 -25.59 -2.75
CA GLY A 355 -6.39 -25.08 -1.59
C GLY A 355 -5.70 -23.86 -0.97
N TYR A 356 -6.45 -22.96 -0.35
CA TYR A 356 -5.92 -21.73 0.30
C TYR A 356 -4.81 -22.03 1.30
N ASP A 357 -4.99 -23.04 2.15
CA ASP A 357 -3.97 -23.43 3.15
C ASP A 357 -2.64 -23.79 2.48
N ALA A 358 -2.68 -24.59 1.41
CA ALA A 358 -1.48 -25.01 0.68
C ALA A 358 -0.78 -23.82 0.01
N VAL A 359 -1.54 -22.90 -0.58
CA VAL A 359 -1.01 -21.70 -1.21
C VAL A 359 -0.32 -20.81 -0.17
N PHE A 360 -0.99 -20.49 0.95
CA PHE A 360 -0.42 -19.60 1.95
C PHE A 360 0.75 -20.23 2.72
N LEU A 361 0.72 -21.55 2.99
CA LEU A 361 1.88 -22.26 3.57
C LEU A 361 3.06 -22.29 2.61
N SER A 362 2.84 -22.47 1.29
CA SER A 362 3.91 -22.42 0.31
C SER A 362 4.56 -21.04 0.21
N LEU A 363 3.75 -19.99 0.23
CA LEU A 363 4.23 -18.61 0.25
C LEU A 363 4.98 -18.29 1.56
N ALA A 364 4.45 -18.76 2.70
CA ALA A 364 5.14 -18.63 3.99
C ALA A 364 6.48 -19.37 3.98
N GLY A 365 6.54 -20.59 3.43
CA GLY A 365 7.77 -21.36 3.27
C GLY A 365 8.81 -20.63 2.39
N GLY A 366 8.39 -20.08 1.25
CA GLY A 366 9.23 -19.25 0.40
C GLY A 366 9.79 -18.02 1.13
N LEU A 367 8.93 -17.32 1.88
CA LEU A 367 9.34 -16.16 2.67
C LEU A 367 10.29 -16.56 3.81
N ALA A 368 10.07 -17.72 4.45
CA ALA A 368 10.99 -18.26 5.47
C ALA A 368 12.41 -18.49 4.93
N LEU A 369 12.54 -18.98 3.69
CA LEU A 369 13.83 -19.11 3.03
C LEU A 369 14.51 -17.75 2.81
N VAL A 370 13.74 -16.73 2.43
CA VAL A 370 14.27 -15.37 2.28
C VAL A 370 14.76 -14.83 3.62
N VAL A 371 13.97 -14.98 4.70
CA VAL A 371 14.37 -14.57 6.06
C VAL A 371 15.64 -15.28 6.50
N ALA A 372 15.72 -16.60 6.30
CA ALA A 372 16.90 -17.39 6.64
C ALA A 372 18.15 -16.92 5.86
N ALA A 373 18.01 -16.67 4.55
CA ALA A 373 19.09 -16.14 3.73
C ALA A 373 19.57 -14.78 4.23
N TYR A 374 18.64 -13.87 4.55
CA TYR A 374 18.99 -12.55 5.10
C TYR A 374 19.64 -12.65 6.48
N ALA A 375 19.18 -13.53 7.36
CA ALA A 375 19.79 -13.76 8.66
C ALA A 375 21.25 -14.24 8.54
N VAL A 376 21.52 -15.14 7.60
CA VAL A 376 22.88 -15.62 7.30
C VAL A 376 23.74 -14.49 6.73
N LEU A 377 23.21 -13.71 5.79
CA LEU A 377 23.93 -12.58 5.19
C LEU A 377 24.21 -11.48 6.21
N GLU A 378 23.28 -11.20 7.12
CA GLU A 378 23.46 -10.24 8.21
C GLU A 378 24.53 -10.71 9.20
N TYR A 379 24.48 -11.98 9.60
CA TYR A 379 25.52 -12.58 10.43
C TYR A 379 26.91 -12.53 9.78
N ALA A 380 26.97 -12.67 8.45
CA ALA A 380 28.20 -12.54 7.68
C ALA A 380 28.62 -11.07 7.41
N GLY A 381 27.86 -10.07 7.86
CA GLY A 381 28.12 -8.65 7.62
C GLY A 381 28.02 -8.23 6.14
N ARG A 382 27.16 -8.92 5.35
CA ARG A 382 27.02 -8.71 3.90
C ARG A 382 25.73 -8.03 3.48
N VAL A 383 24.81 -7.75 4.42
CA VAL A 383 23.59 -6.99 4.09
C VAL A 383 23.92 -5.52 3.97
N PRO A 384 23.60 -4.86 2.86
CA PRO A 384 23.78 -3.41 2.72
C PRO A 384 22.98 -2.66 3.80
N GLY A 385 23.57 -1.68 4.46
CA GLY A 385 22.94 -0.95 5.58
C GLY A 385 22.73 -1.76 6.85
N GLY A 386 23.30 -2.99 6.96
CA GLY A 386 23.25 -3.81 8.16
C GLY A 386 24.16 -3.31 9.28
N ALA A 387 24.10 -3.97 10.45
CA ALA A 387 24.82 -3.57 11.67
C ALA A 387 26.36 -3.43 11.51
N ALA A 388 26.94 -4.18 10.57
CA ALA A 388 28.37 -4.07 10.25
C ALA A 388 28.74 -2.81 9.44
N ALA A 389 27.78 -2.16 8.80
CA ALA A 389 27.97 -0.90 8.07
C ALA A 389 27.87 0.33 8.99
N ALA A 390 27.22 0.20 10.14
CA ALA A 390 27.24 1.19 11.21
C ALA A 390 28.56 1.02 11.97
N GLY A 391 29.60 1.77 11.56
CA GLY A 391 30.84 1.86 12.34
C GLY A 391 30.54 2.27 13.79
N PRO A 392 31.48 2.02 14.73
CA PRO A 392 31.25 2.35 16.14
C PRO A 392 30.84 3.82 16.23
N ALA A 393 29.71 4.04 16.88
CA ALA A 393 29.20 5.38 17.15
C ALA A 393 30.32 6.20 17.81
N GLN A 394 30.84 7.20 17.10
CA GLN A 394 31.81 8.16 17.63
C GLN A 394 31.12 9.17 18.50
#